data_eef89b3a20cca76c1712222622a45a80
#
_entry.id   eef89b3a20cca76c1712222622a45a80
#
_cell.length_a   1.000
_cell.length_b   1.000
_cell.length_c   1.000
_cell.angle_alpha   90.00
_cell.angle_beta   90.00
_cell.angle_gamma   90.00
#
_symmetry.space_group_name_H-M   'P 1'
#
loop_
_entity.id
_entity.type
_entity.pdbx_description
1 polymer ?
#
loop_
_entity_poly.entity_id
_entity_poly.type
_entity_poly.pdbx_seq_one_letter_code
_entity_poly.pdbx_strand_id
1 'polypeptide(L)'
;MSKNRIYKYDKNLVPEKDLQPVFTRTIQGEEVTIIGAENMWQQCRVCGHLKHQTDFSLHGKIDRYARKSLKNECRDCDNANNKLLYELKKENGPPLPHCQICDKECNTTLDHCHDTKTFRGWLCIECNLALGKFKDSVEMLERAIKYLKGELNE
;
A
#
# COMPACT_ATOMS: atom_id res chain seq x y z
N MET A 1 -16.45 17.96 -18.88
CA MET A 1 -15.41 18.99 -18.67
C MET A 1 -14.44 18.46 -17.63
N SER A 2 -13.27 18.02 -18.08
CA SER A 2 -12.20 17.54 -17.18
C SER A 2 -11.75 18.69 -16.29
N LYS A 3 -11.85 18.52 -14.97
CA LYS A 3 -11.34 19.50 -14.03
C LYS A 3 -9.83 19.29 -13.94
N ASN A 4 -9.06 20.12 -14.62
CA ASN A 4 -7.62 20.17 -14.42
C ASN A 4 -7.33 20.45 -12.94
N ARG A 5 -6.99 19.42 -12.17
CA ARG A 5 -6.48 19.58 -10.82
C ARG A 5 -5.02 20.02 -10.89
N ILE A 6 -4.76 21.24 -10.45
CA ILE A 6 -3.40 21.71 -10.20
C ILE A 6 -3.03 21.25 -8.80
N TYR A 7 -2.15 20.25 -8.68
CA TYR A 7 -1.55 19.96 -7.40
C TYR A 7 -0.60 21.09 -7.05
N LYS A 8 -1.01 21.91 -6.08
CA LYS A 8 -0.12 22.92 -5.50
C LYS A 8 0.96 22.16 -4.71
N TYR A 9 2.20 22.26 -5.17
CA TYR A 9 3.34 21.79 -4.39
C TYR A 9 3.48 22.65 -3.14
N ASP A 10 3.97 22.05 -2.06
CA ASP A 10 4.36 22.80 -0.88
C ASP A 10 5.67 23.53 -1.20
N LYS A 11 5.63 24.87 -1.22
CA LYS A 11 6.80 25.75 -1.49
C LYS A 11 7.98 25.49 -0.55
N ASN A 12 7.72 24.89 0.63
CA ASN A 12 8.76 24.56 1.60
C ASN A 12 9.51 23.27 1.24
N LEU A 13 8.98 22.45 0.32
CA LEU A 13 9.54 21.15 -0.04
C LEU A 13 10.33 21.16 -1.35
N VAL A 14 10.09 22.13 -2.22
CA VAL A 14 10.78 22.22 -3.52
C VAL A 14 11.28 23.65 -3.76
N PRO A 15 12.59 23.88 -3.85
CA PRO A 15 13.14 25.17 -4.22
C PRO A 15 12.62 25.60 -5.59
N GLU A 16 12.29 26.88 -5.74
CA GLU A 16 11.72 27.46 -6.98
C GLU A 16 12.60 27.18 -8.24
N LYS A 17 13.91 27.06 -8.05
CA LYS A 17 14.88 26.69 -9.08
C LYS A 17 14.69 25.29 -9.66
N ASP A 18 14.04 24.39 -8.93
CA ASP A 18 13.79 22.99 -9.33
C ASP A 18 12.42 22.80 -9.98
N LEU A 19 11.66 23.90 -10.16
CA LEU A 19 10.32 23.93 -10.73
C LEU A 19 10.35 24.09 -12.26
N GLN A 20 10.93 23.14 -12.97
CA GLN A 20 10.88 23.11 -14.45
C GLN A 20 11.12 21.67 -14.95
N PRO A 21 10.49 21.25 -16.03
CA PRO A 21 9.35 21.81 -16.76
C PRO A 21 7.99 21.49 -16.15
N VAL A 22 6.95 22.21 -16.59
CA VAL A 22 5.54 21.83 -16.34
C VAL A 22 5.19 20.67 -17.27
N PHE A 23 4.70 19.57 -16.71
CA PHE A 23 4.24 18.44 -17.50
C PHE A 23 2.86 17.96 -17.01
N THR A 24 2.10 17.37 -17.91
CA THR A 24 0.78 16.80 -17.61
C THR A 24 0.88 15.29 -17.51
N ARG A 25 0.27 14.72 -16.50
CA ARG A 25 0.22 13.27 -16.27
C ARG A 25 -1.19 12.85 -15.89
N THR A 26 -1.60 11.69 -16.39
CA THR A 26 -2.86 11.08 -15.96
C THR A 26 -2.67 10.37 -14.63
N ILE A 27 -3.40 10.81 -13.60
CA ILE A 27 -3.37 10.22 -12.26
C ILE A 27 -4.81 9.83 -11.91
N GLN A 28 -5.06 8.55 -11.65
CA GLN A 28 -6.40 8.02 -11.33
C GLN A 28 -7.50 8.39 -12.36
N GLY A 29 -7.12 8.47 -13.66
CA GLY A 29 -8.05 8.81 -14.74
C GLY A 29 -8.30 10.32 -14.94
N GLU A 30 -7.69 11.17 -14.12
CA GLU A 30 -7.75 12.64 -14.27
C GLU A 30 -6.45 13.18 -14.86
N GLU A 31 -6.57 14.18 -15.73
CA GLU A 31 -5.42 14.94 -16.23
C GLU A 31 -4.94 15.93 -15.17
N VAL A 32 -3.69 15.79 -14.75
CA VAL A 32 -3.09 16.60 -13.68
C VAL A 32 -1.86 17.29 -14.22
N THR A 33 -1.81 18.61 -14.05
CA THR A 33 -0.62 19.40 -14.36
C THR A 33 0.30 19.41 -13.15
N ILE A 34 1.53 18.95 -13.34
CA ILE A 34 2.55 18.86 -12.30
C ILE A 34 3.63 19.89 -12.60
N ILE A 35 3.95 20.70 -11.61
CA ILE A 35 5.04 21.67 -11.69
C ILE A 35 6.25 21.08 -10.96
N GLY A 36 7.33 20.86 -11.70
CA GLY A 36 8.56 20.28 -11.16
C GLY A 36 9.25 19.33 -12.13
N ALA A 37 10.41 18.83 -11.76
CA ALA A 37 11.10 17.81 -12.56
C ALA A 37 10.35 16.48 -12.50
N GLU A 38 9.97 15.92 -13.65
CA GLU A 38 9.19 14.69 -13.75
C GLU A 38 9.77 13.52 -12.95
N ASN A 39 11.09 13.43 -12.92
CA ASN A 39 11.82 12.34 -12.29
C ASN A 39 11.89 12.43 -10.76
N MET A 40 11.46 13.54 -10.17
CA MET A 40 11.58 13.81 -8.73
C MET A 40 10.27 13.60 -7.97
N TRP A 41 9.16 13.34 -8.67
CA TRP A 41 7.84 13.25 -8.09
C TRP A 41 7.25 11.84 -8.22
N GLN A 42 6.61 11.38 -7.17
CA GLN A 42 5.94 10.08 -7.11
C GLN A 42 4.61 10.21 -6.38
N GLN A 43 3.58 9.54 -6.90
CA GLN A 43 2.30 9.45 -6.22
C GLN A 43 2.37 8.39 -5.12
N CYS A 44 1.97 8.75 -3.90
CA CYS A 44 1.84 7.81 -2.81
C CYS A 44 0.62 6.90 -3.03
N ARG A 45 0.81 5.57 -2.99
CA ARG A 45 -0.27 4.59 -3.18
C ARG A 45 -1.35 4.67 -2.09
N VAL A 46 -0.99 5.11 -0.88
CA VAL A 46 -1.89 5.11 0.28
C VAL A 46 -2.72 6.39 0.35
N CYS A 47 -2.08 7.58 0.37
CA CYS A 47 -2.79 8.85 0.48
C CYS A 47 -3.15 9.49 -0.88
N GLY A 48 -2.66 8.93 -1.99
CA GLY A 48 -2.92 9.47 -3.33
C GLY A 48 -2.21 10.78 -3.65
N HIS A 49 -1.50 11.38 -2.69
CA HIS A 49 -0.81 12.66 -2.92
C HIS A 49 0.45 12.45 -3.74
N LEU A 50 0.70 13.41 -4.64
CA LEU A 50 1.97 13.55 -5.33
C LEU A 50 2.97 14.18 -4.37
N LYS A 51 4.09 13.52 -4.15
CA LYS A 51 5.14 13.94 -3.22
C LYS A 51 6.51 13.85 -3.88
N HIS A 52 7.46 14.60 -3.37
CA HIS A 52 8.84 14.51 -3.82
C HIS A 52 9.45 13.14 -3.44
N GLN A 53 10.38 12.62 -4.24
CA GLN A 53 11.00 11.31 -3.99
C GLN A 53 11.70 11.21 -2.63
N THR A 54 12.18 12.34 -2.09
CA THR A 54 12.74 12.39 -0.73
C THR A 54 11.75 12.03 0.37
N ASP A 55 10.45 12.09 0.11
CA ASP A 55 9.40 11.71 1.06
C ASP A 55 9.11 10.21 1.07
N PHE A 56 9.85 9.44 0.28
CA PHE A 56 9.73 8.00 0.21
C PHE A 56 10.99 7.32 0.75
N SER A 57 10.79 6.21 1.43
CA SER A 57 11.89 5.36 1.88
C SER A 57 12.35 4.43 0.76
N LEU A 58 13.62 4.01 0.81
CA LEU A 58 14.11 2.97 -0.08
C LEU A 58 13.60 1.60 0.35
N HIS A 59 13.33 0.72 -0.61
CA HIS A 59 13.14 -0.70 -0.33
C HIS A 59 14.42 -1.28 0.28
N GLY A 60 14.26 -2.16 1.29
CA GLY A 60 15.41 -2.86 1.88
C GLY A 60 16.09 -3.84 0.94
N LYS A 61 15.40 -4.32 -0.11
CA LYS A 61 15.93 -5.23 -1.12
C LYS A 61 16.60 -4.47 -2.25
N ILE A 62 17.73 -5.02 -2.71
CA ILE A 62 18.46 -4.54 -3.88
C ILE A 62 18.01 -5.38 -5.08
N ASP A 63 17.76 -4.74 -6.23
CA ASP A 63 17.43 -5.45 -7.46
C ASP A 63 18.67 -6.18 -8.03
N ARG A 64 18.47 -6.98 -9.08
CA ARG A 64 19.56 -7.70 -9.78
C ARG A 64 20.66 -6.81 -10.36
N TYR A 65 20.43 -5.49 -10.41
CA TYR A 65 21.40 -4.50 -10.88
C TYR A 65 22.03 -3.69 -9.73
N ALA A 66 21.94 -4.17 -8.50
CA ALA A 66 22.42 -3.50 -7.28
C ALA A 66 21.76 -2.13 -6.99
N ARG A 67 20.53 -1.90 -7.49
CA ARG A 67 19.77 -0.67 -7.27
C ARG A 67 18.69 -0.85 -6.22
N LYS A 68 18.50 0.14 -5.38
CA LYS A 68 17.37 0.23 -4.46
C LYS A 68 16.26 1.05 -5.09
N SER A 69 15.05 0.50 -5.12
CA SER A 69 13.85 1.24 -5.51
C SER A 69 13.23 1.99 -4.34
N LEU A 70 12.50 3.05 -4.62
CA LEU A 70 11.67 3.72 -3.61
C LEU A 70 10.44 2.86 -3.30
N LYS A 71 9.97 2.93 -2.05
CA LYS A 71 8.66 2.40 -1.68
C LYS A 71 7.56 3.14 -2.44
N ASN A 72 6.41 2.51 -2.63
CA ASN A 72 5.23 3.12 -3.24
C ASN A 72 4.40 3.94 -2.24
N GLU A 73 4.79 3.92 -0.97
CA GLU A 73 4.12 4.61 0.14
C GLU A 73 5.07 5.68 0.69
N CYS A 74 4.56 6.90 0.90
CA CYS A 74 5.36 7.96 1.50
C CYS A 74 5.66 7.65 2.98
N ARG A 75 6.71 8.28 3.52
CA ARG A 75 7.14 8.04 4.91
C ARG A 75 6.05 8.29 5.95
N ASP A 76 5.21 9.30 5.74
CA ASP A 76 4.12 9.60 6.67
C ASP A 76 3.13 8.43 6.75
N CYS A 77 2.74 7.88 5.58
CA CYS A 77 1.85 6.73 5.50
C CYS A 77 2.51 5.45 6.04
N ASP A 78 3.79 5.23 5.72
CA ASP A 78 4.57 4.09 6.25
C ASP A 78 4.69 4.16 7.77
N ASN A 79 5.01 5.35 8.32
CA ASN A 79 5.10 5.57 9.76
C ASN A 79 3.75 5.41 10.47
N ALA A 80 2.67 5.93 9.88
CA ALA A 80 1.32 5.77 10.42
C ALA A 80 0.91 4.30 10.47
N ASN A 81 1.20 3.54 9.41
CA ASN A 81 0.95 2.10 9.37
C ASN A 81 1.79 1.34 10.41
N ASN A 82 3.09 1.66 10.51
CA ASN A 82 3.96 1.02 11.49
C ASN A 82 3.51 1.30 12.94
N LYS A 83 3.06 2.52 13.22
CA LYS A 83 2.49 2.88 14.53
C LYS A 83 1.23 2.06 14.82
N LEU A 84 0.30 1.98 13.87
CA LEU A 84 -0.90 1.15 13.99
C LEU A 84 -0.54 -0.31 14.30
N LEU A 85 0.35 -0.91 13.51
CA LEU A 85 0.78 -2.30 13.72
C LEU A 85 1.42 -2.52 15.08
N TYR A 86 2.18 -1.54 15.58
CA TYR A 86 2.76 -1.59 16.92
C TYR A 86 1.68 -1.59 18.02
N GLU A 87 0.71 -0.69 17.91
CA GLU A 87 -0.41 -0.58 18.86
C GLU A 87 -1.25 -1.87 18.86
N LEU A 88 -1.62 -2.37 17.68
CA LEU A 88 -2.37 -3.62 17.55
C LEU A 88 -1.62 -4.83 18.15
N LYS A 89 -0.32 -4.92 17.94
CA LYS A 89 0.51 -5.98 18.56
C LYS A 89 0.56 -5.88 20.08
N LYS A 90 0.65 -4.67 20.60
CA LYS A 90 0.66 -4.42 22.04
C LYS A 90 -0.66 -4.84 22.69
N GLU A 91 -1.77 -4.56 22.05
CA GLU A 91 -3.12 -4.85 22.57
C GLU A 91 -3.51 -6.33 22.45
N ASN A 92 -3.05 -7.02 21.39
CA ASN A 92 -3.50 -8.39 21.08
C ASN A 92 -2.47 -9.48 21.41
N GLY A 93 -1.39 -9.11 22.10
CA GLY A 93 -0.39 -10.05 22.59
C GLY A 93 0.59 -10.56 21.53
N PRO A 94 1.40 -11.55 21.88
CA PRO A 94 2.44 -12.09 20.99
C PRO A 94 1.85 -12.89 19.81
N PRO A 95 2.60 -13.06 18.72
CA PRO A 95 2.21 -13.93 17.62
C PRO A 95 1.90 -15.35 18.07
N LEU A 96 0.85 -15.94 17.51
CA LEU A 96 0.54 -17.35 17.72
C LEU A 96 1.55 -18.25 16.98
N PRO A 97 1.87 -19.44 17.50
CA PRO A 97 2.80 -20.36 16.86
C PRO A 97 2.23 -21.05 15.62
N HIS A 98 0.95 -20.91 15.33
CA HIS A 98 0.25 -21.50 14.18
C HIS A 98 -0.67 -20.49 13.50
N CYS A 99 -0.89 -20.69 12.21
CA CYS A 99 -1.77 -19.84 11.40
C CYS A 99 -3.24 -20.14 11.71
N GLN A 100 -4.04 -19.12 11.97
CA GLN A 100 -5.48 -19.29 12.30
C GLN A 100 -6.36 -19.71 11.09
N ILE A 101 -5.83 -19.72 9.87
CA ILE A 101 -6.56 -20.18 8.69
C ILE A 101 -6.16 -21.61 8.31
N CYS A 102 -4.87 -21.88 8.14
CA CYS A 102 -4.40 -23.19 7.64
C CYS A 102 -3.83 -24.10 8.73
N ASP A 103 -3.83 -23.65 9.99
CA ASP A 103 -3.34 -24.36 11.18
C ASP A 103 -1.86 -24.81 11.12
N LYS A 104 -1.12 -24.33 10.11
CA LYS A 104 0.29 -24.66 9.96
C LYS A 104 1.10 -23.99 11.06
N GLU A 105 1.98 -24.77 11.73
CA GLU A 105 2.98 -24.24 12.65
C GLU A 105 4.03 -23.41 11.89
N CYS A 106 4.14 -22.13 12.24
CA CYS A 106 5.00 -21.18 11.54
C CYS A 106 5.12 -19.86 12.31
N ASN A 107 6.03 -19.00 11.86
CA ASN A 107 6.04 -17.61 12.30
C ASN A 107 4.84 -16.86 11.70
N THR A 108 3.90 -16.48 12.56
CA THR A 108 2.72 -15.74 12.13
C THR A 108 2.96 -14.24 12.11
N THR A 109 2.23 -13.56 11.27
CA THR A 109 2.18 -12.09 11.17
C THR A 109 0.81 -11.59 11.56
N LEU A 110 0.75 -10.37 12.09
CA LEU A 110 -0.49 -9.70 12.41
C LEU A 110 -1.28 -9.43 11.12
N ASP A 111 -2.55 -9.82 11.13
CA ASP A 111 -3.55 -9.45 10.15
C ASP A 111 -4.56 -8.45 10.75
N HIS A 112 -4.98 -7.46 9.96
CA HIS A 112 -5.94 -6.45 10.37
C HIS A 112 -6.80 -5.99 9.21
N CYS A 113 -7.99 -5.49 9.51
CA CYS A 113 -8.87 -4.89 8.52
C CYS A 113 -8.28 -3.56 8.02
N HIS A 114 -8.10 -3.42 6.72
CA HIS A 114 -7.53 -2.21 6.11
C HIS A 114 -8.46 -1.00 6.19
N ASP A 115 -9.77 -1.21 6.29
CA ASP A 115 -10.76 -0.14 6.38
C ASP A 115 -10.95 0.33 7.81
N THR A 116 -11.26 -0.60 8.73
CA THR A 116 -11.55 -0.30 10.14
C THR A 116 -10.31 -0.20 11.02
N LYS A 117 -9.14 -0.64 10.53
CA LYS A 117 -7.88 -0.70 11.27
C LYS A 117 -7.92 -1.62 12.51
N THR A 118 -8.88 -2.54 12.57
CA THR A 118 -9.05 -3.48 13.68
C THR A 118 -8.26 -4.77 13.44
N PHE A 119 -7.72 -5.32 14.54
CA PHE A 119 -7.06 -6.62 14.51
C PHE A 119 -8.04 -7.74 14.11
N ARG A 120 -7.59 -8.65 13.24
CA ARG A 120 -8.34 -9.85 12.83
C ARG A 120 -7.73 -11.13 13.35
N GLY A 121 -6.42 -11.22 13.40
CA GLY A 121 -5.76 -12.43 13.86
C GLY A 121 -4.27 -12.52 13.51
N TRP A 122 -3.73 -13.75 13.72
CA TRP A 122 -2.35 -14.10 13.42
C TRP A 122 -2.31 -15.14 12.28
N LEU A 123 -1.71 -14.78 11.16
CA LEU A 123 -1.69 -15.60 9.96
C LEU A 123 -0.26 -15.87 9.48
N CYS A 124 -0.06 -17.02 8.80
CA CYS A 124 1.14 -17.19 7.99
C CYS A 124 1.14 -16.19 6.82
N ILE A 125 2.31 -15.92 6.26
CA ILE A 125 2.44 -14.95 5.19
C ILE A 125 1.64 -15.34 3.94
N GLU A 126 1.54 -16.62 3.65
CA GLU A 126 0.80 -17.16 2.50
C GLU A 126 -0.70 -16.91 2.63
N CYS A 127 -1.29 -17.19 3.80
CA CYS A 127 -2.71 -16.95 4.05
C CYS A 127 -3.04 -15.45 4.05
N ASN A 128 -2.20 -14.63 4.68
CA ASN A 128 -2.36 -13.18 4.69
C ASN A 128 -2.31 -12.59 3.27
N LEU A 129 -1.35 -13.02 2.45
CA LEU A 129 -1.26 -12.61 1.05
C LEU A 129 -2.44 -13.13 0.21
N ALA A 130 -2.95 -14.33 0.50
CA ALA A 130 -4.10 -14.89 -0.19
C ALA A 130 -5.36 -14.06 0.05
N LEU A 131 -5.64 -13.67 1.30
CA LEU A 131 -6.74 -12.75 1.62
C LEU A 131 -6.62 -11.44 0.87
N GLY A 132 -5.42 -10.84 0.85
CA GLY A 132 -5.17 -9.59 0.11
C GLY A 132 -5.39 -9.73 -1.40
N LYS A 133 -5.09 -10.91 -2.01
CA LYS A 133 -5.41 -11.17 -3.43
C LYS A 133 -6.91 -11.25 -3.69
N PHE A 134 -7.70 -11.71 -2.73
CA PHE A 134 -9.16 -11.66 -2.75
C PHE A 134 -9.71 -10.31 -2.27
N LYS A 135 -8.85 -9.30 -2.09
CA LYS A 135 -9.21 -7.93 -1.65
C LYS A 135 -9.94 -7.93 -0.29
N ASP A 136 -9.67 -8.89 0.56
CA ASP A 136 -10.36 -9.11 1.83
C ASP A 136 -11.89 -9.24 1.69
N SER A 137 -12.38 -9.59 0.49
CA SER A 137 -13.81 -9.68 0.17
C SER A 137 -14.36 -11.06 0.52
N VAL A 138 -15.28 -11.11 1.47
CA VAL A 138 -16.02 -12.33 1.85
C VAL A 138 -16.78 -12.87 0.62
N GLU A 139 -17.42 -11.99 -0.15
CA GLU A 139 -18.15 -12.36 -1.36
C GLU A 139 -17.25 -13.05 -2.40
N MET A 140 -16.05 -12.53 -2.64
CA MET A 140 -15.09 -13.17 -3.56
C MET A 140 -14.63 -14.54 -3.05
N LEU A 141 -14.44 -14.69 -1.75
CA LEU A 141 -14.07 -15.96 -1.12
C LEU A 141 -15.19 -16.98 -1.22
N GLU A 142 -16.44 -16.58 -0.99
CA GLU A 142 -17.61 -17.46 -1.16
C GLU A 142 -17.78 -17.91 -2.61
N ARG A 143 -17.56 -17.01 -3.57
CA ARG A 143 -17.54 -17.38 -5.00
C ARG A 143 -16.42 -18.36 -5.33
N ALA A 144 -15.23 -18.17 -4.73
CA ALA A 144 -14.12 -19.11 -4.90
C ALA A 144 -14.47 -20.51 -4.33
N ILE A 145 -15.15 -20.58 -3.20
CA ILE A 145 -15.65 -21.85 -2.63
C ILE A 145 -16.63 -22.51 -3.60
N LYS A 146 -17.61 -21.79 -4.14
CA LYS A 146 -18.56 -22.33 -5.13
C LYS A 146 -17.84 -22.81 -6.39
N TYR A 147 -16.85 -22.05 -6.86
CA TYR A 147 -16.03 -22.45 -8.00
C TYR A 147 -15.32 -23.79 -7.77
N LEU A 148 -14.68 -23.95 -6.60
CA LEU A 148 -13.96 -25.19 -6.25
C LEU A 148 -14.91 -26.40 -6.11
N LYS A 149 -16.16 -26.16 -5.74
CA LYS A 149 -17.21 -27.20 -5.68
C LYS A 149 -17.85 -27.50 -7.03
N GLY A 150 -17.54 -26.75 -8.08
CA GLY A 150 -18.17 -26.88 -9.40
C GLY A 150 -19.57 -26.25 -9.50
N GLU A 151 -19.97 -25.43 -8.51
CA GLU A 151 -21.32 -24.86 -8.38
C GLU A 151 -21.52 -23.53 -9.14
N LEU A 152 -20.51 -23.01 -9.85
CA LEU A 152 -20.61 -21.75 -10.61
C LEU A 152 -21.09 -21.90 -12.06
N ASN A 153 -21.28 -23.13 -12.54
CA ASN A 153 -21.62 -23.42 -13.94
C ASN A 153 -23.10 -23.77 -14.13
N GLU A 154 -23.94 -23.45 -13.13
CA GLU A 154 -25.40 -23.58 -13.20
C GLU A 154 -26.10 -22.26 -13.41
#